data_8d9a523169bb67fee4417468784d9e0c
#
_entry.id   8d9a523169bb67fee4417468784d9e0c
#
_cell.length_a   1.000
_cell.length_b   1.000
_cell.length_c   1.000
_cell.angle_alpha   90.00
_cell.angle_beta   90.00
_cell.angle_gamma   90.00
#
_symmetry.space_group_name_H-M   'P 1'
#
loop_
_entity.id
_entity.type
_entity.pdbx_description
1 polymer ?
#
loop_
_entity_poly.entity_id
_entity_poly.type
_entity_poly.pdbx_seq_one_letter_code
_entity_poly.pdbx_strand_id
1 'polypeptide(L)'
;KNSPELHTSTILSFWNIVDGKQVHTLKPDVSNVQKQYDELLTKGFDAVNSREKERSEYILSGSTLTLIDRIFAKFFKTGRLKKYDMAKINEHMFPEEDKQENVIPTLIPNWDRTPRAGKASTIYYNDTPEVFGGQIKKALNIIEGKRQEHKILFLQAWNEWAEGNHVEPDIKYGRGYLEVLKSHIVNDD
;
A
#
# COMPACT_ATOMS: atom_id res chain seq x y z
N LYS A 1 21.70 -18.96 25.50
CA LYS A 1 21.86 -18.19 24.22
C LYS A 1 20.48 -18.19 23.60
N ASN A 2 19.71 -17.13 23.85
CA ASN A 2 18.41 -16.94 23.20
C ASN A 2 18.71 -16.59 21.74
N SER A 3 18.34 -17.46 20.82
CA SER A 3 18.24 -17.08 19.42
C SER A 3 17.22 -15.96 19.33
N PRO A 4 17.46 -14.88 18.56
CA PRO A 4 16.42 -13.90 18.33
C PRO A 4 15.22 -14.62 17.69
N GLU A 5 14.04 -14.43 18.28
CA GLU A 5 12.81 -14.97 17.72
C GLU A 5 12.64 -14.39 16.31
N LEU A 6 12.48 -15.26 15.34
CA LEU A 6 12.19 -14.86 13.95
C LEU A 6 10.75 -14.33 13.91
N HIS A 7 10.61 -13.02 13.77
CA HIS A 7 9.31 -12.42 13.56
C HIS A 7 8.81 -12.75 12.15
N THR A 8 7.63 -13.29 12.07
CA THR A 8 6.93 -13.52 10.79
C THR A 8 5.92 -12.41 10.55
N SER A 9 5.86 -11.91 9.33
CA SER A 9 4.88 -10.93 8.91
C SER A 9 4.08 -11.43 7.71
N THR A 10 2.87 -10.94 7.56
CA THR A 10 2.03 -11.22 6.40
C THR A 10 1.55 -9.92 5.75
N ILE A 11 1.35 -9.97 4.45
CA ILE A 11 0.79 -8.86 3.69
C ILE A 11 -0.72 -9.01 3.65
N LEU A 12 -1.44 -7.99 4.08
CA LEU A 12 -2.87 -7.91 3.89
C LEU A 12 -3.14 -7.87 2.38
N SER A 13 -3.65 -8.95 1.83
CA SER A 13 -4.05 -9.04 0.44
C SER A 13 -5.51 -9.46 0.36
N PHE A 14 -6.18 -9.09 -0.74
CA PHE A 14 -7.55 -9.50 -1.00
C PHE A 14 -7.68 -10.93 -1.54
N TRP A 15 -6.65 -11.74 -1.31
CA TRP A 15 -6.66 -13.15 -1.60
C TRP A 15 -7.03 -13.90 -0.33
N ASN A 16 -8.17 -14.57 -0.34
CA ASN A 16 -8.56 -15.49 0.71
C ASN A 16 -8.37 -16.92 0.25
N ILE A 17 -8.06 -17.81 1.17
CA ILE A 17 -8.09 -19.25 0.93
C ILE A 17 -9.44 -19.75 1.47
N VAL A 18 -10.31 -20.20 0.57
CA VAL A 18 -11.56 -20.86 0.91
C VAL A 18 -11.48 -22.29 0.41
N ASP A 19 -11.68 -23.27 1.30
CA ASP A 19 -11.59 -24.69 1.02
C ASP A 19 -10.30 -25.12 0.29
N GLY A 20 -9.16 -24.53 0.69
CA GLY A 20 -7.85 -24.81 0.10
C GLY A 20 -7.63 -24.20 -1.29
N LYS A 21 -8.58 -23.42 -1.80
CA LYS A 21 -8.45 -22.70 -3.06
C LYS A 21 -8.21 -21.20 -2.80
N GLN A 22 -7.28 -20.64 -3.54
CA GLN A 22 -7.03 -19.21 -3.48
C GLN A 22 -8.18 -18.48 -4.18
N VAL A 23 -8.97 -17.72 -3.42
CA VAL A 23 -10.11 -16.94 -3.93
C VAL A 23 -9.76 -15.47 -3.87
N HIS A 24 -9.82 -14.81 -5.01
CA HIS A 24 -9.67 -13.35 -5.07
C HIS A 24 -10.94 -12.71 -4.49
N THR A 25 -10.83 -12.09 -3.32
CA THR A 25 -11.94 -11.30 -2.79
C THR A 25 -12.07 -10.02 -3.60
N LEU A 26 -13.22 -9.88 -4.23
CA LEU A 26 -13.54 -8.77 -5.12
C LEU A 26 -13.84 -7.45 -4.37
N LYS A 27 -13.84 -7.46 -3.04
CA LYS A 27 -14.05 -6.28 -2.20
C LYS A 27 -13.12 -6.33 -1.01
N PRO A 28 -12.24 -5.32 -0.84
CA PRO A 28 -11.69 -5.06 0.47
C PRO A 28 -12.86 -4.80 1.42
N ASP A 29 -12.86 -5.42 2.58
CA ASP A 29 -13.77 -5.00 3.63
C ASP A 29 -13.25 -3.71 4.24
N VAL A 30 -13.53 -2.60 3.52
CA VAL A 30 -13.13 -1.25 3.95
C VAL A 30 -13.86 -0.80 5.21
N SER A 31 -14.90 -1.54 5.62
CA SER A 31 -15.70 -1.21 6.79
C SER A 31 -15.13 -1.80 8.09
N ASN A 32 -14.19 -2.75 8.00
CA ASN A 32 -13.65 -3.41 9.18
C ASN A 32 -12.19 -3.87 9.01
N VAL A 33 -11.29 -2.89 8.93
CA VAL A 33 -9.84 -3.11 8.84
C VAL A 33 -9.34 -3.89 10.06
N GLN A 34 -9.82 -3.54 11.26
CA GLN A 34 -9.44 -4.23 12.50
C GLN A 34 -9.70 -5.74 12.43
N LYS A 35 -10.90 -6.13 11.98
CA LYS A 35 -11.23 -7.55 11.84
C LYS A 35 -10.28 -8.29 10.90
N GLN A 36 -9.85 -7.64 9.81
CA GLN A 36 -8.90 -8.25 8.88
C GLN A 36 -7.52 -8.45 9.52
N TYR A 37 -7.06 -7.48 10.32
CA TYR A 37 -5.80 -7.62 11.05
C TYR A 37 -5.88 -8.73 12.10
N ASP A 38 -6.95 -8.75 12.88
CA ASP A 38 -7.18 -9.79 13.91
C ASP A 38 -7.23 -11.19 13.30
N GLU A 39 -7.90 -11.36 12.15
CA GLU A 39 -7.95 -12.65 11.44
C GLU A 39 -6.57 -13.13 11.00
N LEU A 40 -5.68 -12.24 10.58
CA LEU A 40 -4.32 -12.60 10.20
C LEU A 40 -3.47 -12.96 11.41
N LEU A 41 -3.57 -12.17 12.48
CA LEU A 41 -2.83 -12.42 13.73
C LEU A 41 -3.27 -13.74 14.39
N THR A 42 -4.56 -14.07 14.38
CA THR A 42 -5.06 -15.36 14.89
C THR A 42 -4.54 -16.57 14.11
N LYS A 43 -4.04 -16.36 12.88
CA LYS A 43 -3.37 -17.43 12.09
C LYS A 43 -1.92 -17.66 12.49
N GLY A 44 -1.41 -16.96 13.50
CA GLY A 44 -0.07 -17.12 14.04
C GLY A 44 1.01 -16.26 13.39
N PHE A 45 0.63 -15.18 12.67
CA PHE A 45 1.59 -14.19 12.22
C PHE A 45 1.91 -13.19 13.35
N ASP A 46 3.16 -12.79 13.47
CA ASP A 46 3.61 -11.82 14.47
C ASP A 46 3.24 -10.39 14.10
N ALA A 47 3.15 -10.10 12.80
CA ALA A 47 2.80 -8.79 12.28
C ALA A 47 2.03 -8.84 10.96
N VAL A 48 1.31 -7.76 10.68
CA VAL A 48 0.58 -7.54 9.44
C VAL A 48 1.21 -6.38 8.68
N ASN A 49 1.54 -6.59 7.41
CA ASN A 49 1.91 -5.50 6.52
C ASN A 49 0.65 -4.83 5.95
N SER A 50 0.41 -3.60 6.34
CA SER A 50 -0.71 -2.80 5.86
C SER A 50 -0.38 -2.24 4.46
N ARG A 51 -1.21 -2.58 3.46
CA ARG A 51 -1.12 -2.11 2.07
C ARG A 51 -2.43 -1.44 1.69
N GLU A 52 -2.61 -0.23 2.18
CA GLU A 52 -3.89 0.47 2.13
C GLU A 52 -4.23 1.11 0.77
N LYS A 53 -3.39 0.92 -0.26
CA LYS A 53 -3.67 1.51 -1.59
C LYS A 53 -4.97 0.99 -2.21
N GLU A 54 -5.23 -0.30 -2.10
CA GLU A 54 -6.45 -0.93 -2.64
C GLU A 54 -7.70 -0.44 -1.91
N ARG A 55 -7.59 -0.20 -0.59
CA ARG A 55 -8.65 0.41 0.21
C ARG A 55 -8.90 1.86 -0.22
N SER A 56 -7.84 2.63 -0.40
CA SER A 56 -7.92 4.02 -0.88
C SER A 56 -8.56 4.10 -2.27
N GLU A 57 -8.15 3.23 -3.20
CA GLU A 57 -8.76 3.11 -4.54
C GLU A 57 -10.26 2.79 -4.44
N TYR A 58 -10.65 1.88 -3.56
CA TYR A 58 -12.06 1.51 -3.37
C TYR A 58 -12.89 2.67 -2.83
N ILE A 59 -12.37 3.40 -1.83
CA ILE A 59 -13.04 4.58 -1.26
C ILE A 59 -13.26 5.64 -2.34
N LEU A 60 -12.21 5.93 -3.13
CA LEU A 60 -12.27 6.94 -4.20
C LEU A 60 -13.13 6.54 -5.39
N SER A 61 -13.19 5.25 -5.72
CA SER A 61 -14.02 4.75 -6.83
C SER A 61 -15.50 4.72 -6.50
N GLY A 62 -15.84 4.52 -5.24
CA GLY A 62 -17.20 4.24 -4.82
C GLY A 62 -17.72 2.87 -5.30
N SER A 63 -18.87 2.46 -4.76
CA SER A 63 -19.48 1.16 -5.07
C SER A 63 -19.99 1.05 -6.51
N THR A 64 -20.49 2.15 -7.07
CA THR A 64 -21.11 2.19 -8.41
C THR A 64 -20.07 1.98 -9.51
N LEU A 65 -18.94 2.70 -9.46
CA LEU A 65 -17.87 2.55 -10.45
C LEU A 65 -17.21 1.18 -10.38
N THR A 66 -17.07 0.64 -9.17
CA THR A 66 -16.56 -0.71 -8.95
C THR A 66 -17.48 -1.76 -9.59
N LEU A 67 -18.80 -1.57 -9.51
CA LEU A 67 -19.77 -2.47 -10.15
C LEU A 67 -19.67 -2.38 -11.69
N ILE A 68 -19.58 -1.17 -12.25
CA ILE A 68 -19.40 -0.95 -13.68
C ILE A 68 -18.13 -1.62 -14.20
N ASP A 69 -17.01 -1.45 -13.50
CA ASP A 69 -15.74 -2.09 -13.86
C ASP A 69 -15.84 -3.62 -13.88
N ARG A 70 -16.60 -4.20 -12.95
CA ARG A 70 -16.85 -5.66 -12.91
C ARG A 70 -17.69 -6.14 -14.09
N ILE A 71 -18.72 -5.37 -14.47
CA ILE A 71 -19.55 -5.67 -15.63
C ILE A 71 -18.70 -5.59 -16.91
N PHE A 72 -17.91 -4.54 -17.05
CA PHE A 72 -16.98 -4.37 -18.19
C PHE A 72 -15.98 -5.53 -18.30
N ALA A 73 -15.32 -5.88 -17.21
CA ALA A 73 -14.37 -7.00 -17.19
C ALA A 73 -15.02 -8.34 -17.58
N LYS A 74 -16.27 -8.56 -17.13
CA LYS A 74 -17.02 -9.79 -17.42
C LYS A 74 -17.46 -9.90 -18.89
N PHE A 75 -17.97 -8.82 -19.48
CA PHE A 75 -18.56 -8.85 -20.84
C PHE A 75 -17.53 -8.58 -21.94
N PHE A 76 -16.57 -7.70 -21.70
CA PHE A 76 -15.62 -7.28 -22.73
C PHE A 76 -14.24 -7.92 -22.60
N LYS A 77 -13.98 -8.70 -21.53
CA LYS A 77 -12.67 -9.31 -21.20
C LYS A 77 -11.51 -8.29 -21.25
N THR A 78 -11.82 -7.02 -21.11
CA THR A 78 -10.87 -5.91 -21.13
C THR A 78 -11.01 -5.12 -19.83
N GLY A 79 -9.90 -4.87 -19.15
CA GLY A 79 -9.87 -3.94 -18.03
C GLY A 79 -9.98 -2.48 -18.52
N ARG A 80 -10.45 -1.60 -17.64
CA ARG A 80 -10.45 -0.15 -17.85
C ARG A 80 -9.29 0.48 -17.12
N LEU A 81 -8.58 1.39 -17.77
CA LEU A 81 -7.53 2.18 -17.13
C LEU A 81 -8.14 3.05 -16.02
N LYS A 82 -7.67 2.86 -14.81
CA LYS A 82 -8.06 3.65 -13.64
C LYS A 82 -7.00 4.70 -13.35
N LYS A 83 -7.44 5.90 -13.03
CA LYS A 83 -6.54 7.01 -12.69
C LYS A 83 -6.98 7.65 -11.39
N TYR A 84 -6.06 7.79 -10.45
CA TYR A 84 -6.29 8.43 -9.16
C TYR A 84 -5.24 9.50 -8.89
N ASP A 85 -5.64 10.55 -8.22
CA ASP A 85 -4.72 11.54 -7.69
C ASP A 85 -3.97 10.97 -6.49
N MET A 86 -2.63 11.00 -6.51
CA MET A 86 -1.81 10.44 -5.45
C MET A 86 -2.05 11.13 -4.10
N ALA A 87 -2.30 12.45 -4.10
CA ALA A 87 -2.63 13.18 -2.88
C ALA A 87 -3.93 12.65 -2.26
N LYS A 88 -4.96 12.35 -3.09
CA LYS A 88 -6.22 11.76 -2.62
C LYS A 88 -6.06 10.32 -2.14
N ILE A 89 -5.20 9.52 -2.78
CA ILE A 89 -4.84 8.20 -2.27
C ILE A 89 -4.25 8.34 -0.86
N ASN A 90 -3.31 9.27 -0.68
CA ASN A 90 -2.65 9.53 0.61
C ASN A 90 -3.62 9.98 1.72
N GLU A 91 -4.72 10.65 1.38
CA GLU A 91 -5.75 11.03 2.37
C GLU A 91 -6.34 9.82 3.08
N HIS A 92 -6.49 8.69 2.37
CA HIS A 92 -7.11 7.47 2.85
C HIS A 92 -6.12 6.36 3.25
N MET A 93 -4.82 6.58 3.07
CA MET A 93 -3.79 5.69 3.58
C MET A 93 -3.58 5.88 5.08
N PHE A 94 -3.08 4.85 5.74
CA PHE A 94 -2.73 4.83 7.16
C PHE A 94 -3.94 5.14 8.07
N PRO A 95 -4.92 4.24 8.15
CA PRO A 95 -6.01 4.36 9.10
C PRO A 95 -5.51 4.26 10.55
N GLU A 96 -6.35 4.62 11.52
CA GLU A 96 -5.99 4.61 12.95
C GLU A 96 -5.58 3.20 13.43
N GLU A 97 -6.11 2.16 12.82
CA GLU A 97 -5.78 0.76 13.09
C GLU A 97 -4.29 0.45 12.81
N ASP A 98 -3.63 1.20 11.95
CA ASP A 98 -2.19 1.06 11.66
C ASP A 98 -1.29 1.49 12.83
N LYS A 99 -1.84 2.16 13.85
CA LYS A 99 -1.12 2.48 15.10
C LYS A 99 -0.87 1.29 16.01
N GLN A 100 -1.48 0.14 15.73
CA GLN A 100 -1.24 -1.08 16.49
C GLN A 100 0.21 -1.52 16.38
N GLU A 101 0.75 -2.08 17.48
CA GLU A 101 2.15 -2.50 17.60
C GLU A 101 2.60 -3.46 16.49
N ASN A 102 1.72 -4.35 16.09
CA ASN A 102 1.97 -5.42 15.13
C ASN A 102 1.52 -5.12 13.71
N VAL A 103 1.17 -3.87 13.38
CA VAL A 103 0.86 -3.44 12.03
C VAL A 103 2.01 -2.61 11.46
N ILE A 104 2.49 -2.97 10.29
CA ILE A 104 3.63 -2.31 9.62
C ILE A 104 3.10 -1.58 8.39
N PRO A 105 3.05 -0.23 8.39
CA PRO A 105 2.61 0.56 7.25
C PRO A 105 3.57 0.47 6.07
N THR A 106 3.03 0.59 4.85
CA THR A 106 3.82 0.58 3.60
C THR A 106 3.75 1.91 2.89
N LEU A 107 4.91 2.48 2.61
CA LEU A 107 5.07 3.65 1.75
C LEU A 107 5.01 3.25 0.27
N ILE A 108 4.32 4.05 -0.54
CA ILE A 108 4.17 3.85 -1.99
C ILE A 108 4.48 5.19 -2.68
N PRO A 109 5.68 5.37 -3.27
CA PRO A 109 6.09 6.66 -3.81
C PRO A 109 5.32 7.07 -5.06
N ASN A 110 5.09 6.14 -5.96
CA ASN A 110 4.44 6.32 -7.26
C ASN A 110 3.81 5.01 -7.73
N TRP A 111 2.97 5.05 -8.77
CA TRP A 111 2.29 3.87 -9.27
C TRP A 111 1.80 4.03 -10.72
N ASP A 112 2.41 3.29 -11.64
CA ASP A 112 1.92 3.15 -13.02
C ASP A 112 2.14 1.72 -13.52
N ARG A 113 1.08 0.92 -13.51
CA ARG A 113 1.14 -0.46 -13.99
C ARG A 113 0.95 -0.62 -15.50
N THR A 114 0.87 0.46 -16.25
CA THR A 114 0.62 0.36 -17.70
C THR A 114 1.70 -0.42 -18.46
N PRO A 115 2.99 -0.37 -18.08
CA PRO A 115 4.00 -1.19 -18.75
C PRO A 115 3.75 -2.70 -18.61
N ARG A 116 3.21 -3.14 -17.47
CA ARG A 116 2.93 -4.56 -17.18
C ARG A 116 1.54 -5.01 -17.62
N ALA A 117 0.51 -4.19 -17.46
CA ALA A 117 -0.88 -4.60 -17.58
C ALA A 117 -1.68 -3.81 -18.65
N GLY A 118 -1.06 -2.89 -19.36
CA GLY A 118 -1.70 -2.10 -20.42
C GLY A 118 -2.96 -1.37 -19.93
N LYS A 119 -4.04 -1.46 -20.73
CA LYS A 119 -5.30 -0.77 -20.43
C LYS A 119 -6.04 -1.30 -19.19
N ALA A 120 -5.71 -2.48 -18.71
CA ALA A 120 -6.32 -3.06 -17.49
C ALA A 120 -5.56 -2.63 -16.22
N SER A 121 -5.05 -1.43 -16.19
CA SER A 121 -4.08 -0.93 -15.21
C SER A 121 -4.64 0.18 -14.33
N THR A 122 -3.90 0.48 -13.27
CA THR A 122 -4.10 1.67 -12.43
C THR A 122 -2.89 2.58 -12.54
N ILE A 123 -3.14 3.87 -12.62
CA ILE A 123 -2.13 4.93 -12.59
C ILE A 123 -2.47 5.89 -11.44
N TYR A 124 -1.45 6.26 -10.67
CA TYR A 124 -1.52 7.41 -9.78
C TYR A 124 -0.84 8.59 -10.47
N TYR A 125 -1.55 9.69 -10.63
CA TYR A 125 -0.98 10.94 -11.17
C TYR A 125 -0.73 11.93 -10.03
N ASN A 126 0.01 13.00 -10.29
CA ASN A 126 0.52 13.94 -9.28
C ASN A 126 1.40 13.24 -8.21
N ASP A 127 2.07 12.20 -8.61
CA ASP A 127 3.00 11.41 -7.82
C ASP A 127 4.37 12.10 -7.71
N THR A 128 4.40 13.27 -7.09
CA THR A 128 5.64 14.06 -6.95
C THR A 128 6.40 13.70 -5.68
N PRO A 129 7.72 14.00 -5.60
CA PRO A 129 8.49 13.83 -4.37
C PRO A 129 7.86 14.54 -3.16
N GLU A 130 7.26 15.73 -3.35
CA GLU A 130 6.60 16.48 -2.26
C GLU A 130 5.37 15.75 -1.74
N VAL A 131 4.55 15.17 -2.62
CA VAL A 131 3.38 14.37 -2.25
C VAL A 131 3.82 13.11 -1.51
N PHE A 132 4.92 12.49 -1.93
CA PHE A 132 5.53 11.37 -1.22
C PHE A 132 6.07 11.78 0.16
N GLY A 133 6.68 12.97 0.29
CA GLY A 133 7.08 13.53 1.58
C GLY A 133 5.92 13.67 2.57
N GLY A 134 4.76 14.10 2.08
CA GLY A 134 3.52 14.13 2.87
C GLY A 134 3.09 12.74 3.34
N GLN A 135 3.24 11.71 2.51
CA GLN A 135 2.96 10.32 2.86
C GLN A 135 3.93 9.82 3.96
N ILE A 136 5.23 10.09 3.82
CA ILE A 136 6.24 9.72 4.81
C ILE A 136 5.91 10.34 6.17
N LYS A 137 5.62 11.65 6.23
CA LYS A 137 5.24 12.32 7.48
C LYS A 137 4.05 11.65 8.15
N LYS A 138 3.02 11.30 7.38
CA LYS A 138 1.83 10.60 7.88
C LYS A 138 2.20 9.23 8.47
N ALA A 139 3.00 8.44 7.75
CA ALA A 139 3.43 7.13 8.19
C ALA A 139 4.30 7.19 9.46
N LEU A 140 5.20 8.18 9.56
CA LEU A 140 6.01 8.40 10.76
C LEU A 140 5.14 8.73 11.96
N ASN A 141 4.12 9.58 11.82
CA ASN A 141 3.17 9.87 12.90
C ASN A 141 2.39 8.63 13.36
N ILE A 142 2.07 7.73 12.44
CA ILE A 142 1.39 6.46 12.77
C ILE A 142 2.27 5.57 13.65
N ILE A 143 3.57 5.50 13.37
CA ILE A 143 4.48 4.62 14.12
C ILE A 143 5.14 5.29 15.33
N GLU A 144 4.96 6.60 15.52
CA GLU A 144 5.63 7.38 16.58
C GLU A 144 5.36 6.81 17.99
N GLY A 145 4.12 6.45 18.26
CA GLY A 145 3.69 5.90 19.56
C GLY A 145 4.05 4.44 19.80
N LYS A 146 4.60 3.73 18.80
CA LYS A 146 4.98 2.32 18.93
C LYS A 146 6.28 2.14 19.72
N ARG A 147 6.49 0.93 20.26
CA ARG A 147 7.78 0.56 20.84
C ARG A 147 8.89 0.68 19.79
N GLN A 148 10.12 0.96 20.22
CA GLN A 148 11.23 1.25 19.31
C GLN A 148 11.46 0.13 18.27
N GLU A 149 11.41 -1.12 18.71
CA GLU A 149 11.56 -2.29 17.84
C GLU A 149 10.43 -2.47 16.82
N HIS A 150 9.28 -1.80 17.01
CA HIS A 150 8.12 -1.84 16.13
C HIS A 150 7.96 -0.59 15.25
N LYS A 151 8.88 0.38 15.37
CA LYS A 151 8.90 1.56 14.49
C LYS A 151 9.46 1.21 13.12
N ILE A 152 8.71 0.41 12.40
CA ILE A 152 9.10 -0.13 11.09
C ILE A 152 8.15 0.42 10.02
N LEU A 153 8.71 0.82 8.88
CA LEU A 153 7.99 1.15 7.66
C LEU A 153 8.51 0.29 6.52
N PHE A 154 7.63 -0.22 5.69
CA PHE A 154 8.01 -0.82 4.42
C PHE A 154 7.96 0.22 3.30
N LEU A 155 8.84 0.04 2.33
CA LEU A 155 8.84 0.81 1.09
C LEU A 155 8.51 -0.13 -0.07
N GLN A 156 7.42 0.12 -0.74
CA GLN A 156 7.05 -0.54 -1.99
C GLN A 156 7.07 0.52 -3.13
N ALA A 157 8.09 0.51 -3.98
CA ALA A 157 9.27 -0.33 -3.96
C ALA A 157 10.52 0.53 -4.17
N TRP A 158 11.70 -0.10 -4.08
CA TRP A 158 12.95 0.56 -4.43
C TRP A 158 13.06 0.77 -5.95
N ASN A 159 12.75 -0.29 -6.73
CA ASN A 159 13.02 -0.34 -8.18
C ASN A 159 12.04 -1.21 -8.99
N GLU A 160 10.76 -1.23 -8.67
CA GLU A 160 9.76 -1.97 -9.46
C GLU A 160 9.29 -1.11 -10.66
N TRP A 161 10.18 -0.91 -11.62
CA TRP A 161 9.94 -0.09 -12.82
C TRP A 161 8.79 -0.59 -13.68
N ALA A 162 8.54 -1.91 -13.70
CA ALA A 162 7.44 -2.49 -14.49
C ALA A 162 6.05 -2.11 -13.97
N GLU A 163 5.96 -1.65 -12.73
CA GLU A 163 4.74 -1.11 -12.12
C GLU A 163 4.83 0.41 -11.88
N GLY A 164 5.86 1.07 -12.47
CA GLY A 164 6.12 2.49 -12.26
C GLY A 164 6.20 2.84 -10.78
N ASN A 165 6.80 1.96 -9.99
CA ASN A 165 6.87 2.06 -8.54
C ASN A 165 8.34 1.97 -8.09
N HIS A 166 8.96 3.12 -7.90
CA HIS A 166 10.39 3.20 -7.64
C HIS A 166 10.77 4.48 -6.88
N VAL A 167 11.92 4.46 -6.23
CA VAL A 167 12.58 5.64 -5.65
C VAL A 167 13.97 5.88 -6.25
N GLU A 168 14.46 4.95 -7.09
CA GLU A 168 15.69 5.16 -7.87
C GLU A 168 15.59 6.44 -8.71
N PRO A 169 16.72 7.07 -9.00
CA PRO A 169 16.73 8.27 -9.84
C PRO A 169 16.08 8.05 -11.20
N ASP A 170 15.20 8.95 -11.58
CA ASP A 170 14.48 8.93 -12.86
C ASP A 170 14.71 10.21 -13.67
N ILE A 171 14.26 10.22 -14.93
CA ILE A 171 14.44 11.35 -15.84
C ILE A 171 13.57 12.55 -15.40
N LYS A 172 12.42 12.30 -14.75
CA LYS A 172 11.45 13.34 -14.41
C LYS A 172 11.83 14.12 -13.16
N TYR A 173 12.29 13.41 -12.12
CA TYR A 173 12.54 13.97 -10.81
C TYR A 173 14.00 13.84 -10.34
N GLY A 174 14.87 13.22 -11.16
CA GLY A 174 16.24 12.96 -10.77
C GLY A 174 16.30 12.14 -9.48
N ARG A 175 16.94 12.67 -8.45
CA ARG A 175 17.06 12.06 -7.12
C ARG A 175 15.96 12.47 -6.14
N GLY A 176 14.94 13.20 -6.58
CA GLY A 176 13.97 13.83 -5.71
C GLY A 176 13.30 12.91 -4.69
N TYR A 177 12.91 11.69 -5.09
CA TYR A 177 12.34 10.70 -4.15
C TYR A 177 13.33 10.29 -3.06
N LEU A 178 14.59 10.05 -3.42
CA LEU A 178 15.64 9.68 -2.45
C LEU A 178 15.97 10.84 -1.50
N GLU A 179 16.00 12.07 -2.01
CA GLU A 179 16.28 13.26 -1.21
C GLU A 179 15.17 13.51 -0.19
N VAL A 180 13.91 13.36 -0.61
CA VAL A 180 12.76 13.45 0.29
C VAL A 180 12.78 12.33 1.33
N LEU A 181 13.08 11.10 0.93
CA LEU A 181 13.19 9.97 1.84
C LEU A 181 14.29 10.25 2.88
N LYS A 182 15.47 10.68 2.43
CA LYS A 182 16.59 11.05 3.32
C LYS A 182 16.17 12.12 4.32
N SER A 183 15.56 13.23 3.86
CA SER A 183 15.21 14.37 4.71
C SER A 183 14.18 14.07 5.81
N HIS A 184 13.48 12.93 5.74
CA HIS A 184 12.47 12.54 6.73
C HIS A 184 12.92 11.39 7.64
N ILE A 185 13.85 10.55 7.18
CA ILE A 185 14.22 9.30 7.88
C ILE A 185 15.65 9.36 8.44
N VAL A 186 16.55 10.06 7.76
CA VAL A 186 17.93 10.20 8.21
C VAL A 186 18.05 11.49 9.01
N ASN A 187 18.27 11.37 10.32
CA ASN A 187 18.74 12.51 11.12
C ASN A 187 20.19 12.77 10.71
N ASP A 188 20.46 13.92 10.13
CA ASP A 188 21.85 14.37 9.98
C ASP A 188 22.32 14.78 11.40
N ASP A 189 22.97 13.82 12.14
CA ASP A 189 23.70 14.08 13.39
C ASP A 189 24.93 14.96 13.12
#